data_9c82370be3d7599d05cf34e6fc57cf02
#
_entry.id   9c82370be3d7599d05cf34e6fc57cf02
#
_cell.length_a   1.000
_cell.length_b   1.000
_cell.length_c   1.000
_cell.angle_alpha   90.00
_cell.angle_beta   90.00
_cell.angle_gamma   90.00
#
_symmetry.space_group_name_H-M   'P 1'
#
loop_
_entity.id
_entity.type
_entity.pdbx_description
1 polymer ?
#
loop_
_entity_poly.entity_id
_entity_poly.type
_entity_poly.pdbx_seq_one_letter_code
_entity_poly.pdbx_strand_id
1 'polypeptide(L)'
;MSRTNYLFITRLSRLTQCAQSQNHQAPYLVGSCEGCEAILEYGDRKLDAVDTLPDFSGEGTRLKVTGTVYQGDGKTPAADVILYVYHTNQDGIYAPAADAEGWARRHGAIRGWMKTNARGEYTFY
;
A
#
# COMPACT_ATOMS: atom_id res chain seq x y z
N MET A 1 65.07 39.84 12.64
CA MET A 1 64.54 38.47 12.37
C MET A 1 63.09 38.47 12.80
N SER A 2 62.19 38.64 11.83
CA SER A 2 60.73 38.68 12.07
C SER A 2 60.14 37.31 11.75
N ARG A 3 59.50 36.68 12.74
CA ARG A 3 58.78 35.42 12.54
C ARG A 3 57.30 35.74 12.31
N THR A 4 56.86 35.54 11.10
CA THR A 4 55.46 35.64 10.73
C THR A 4 54.77 34.32 11.03
N ASN A 5 53.84 34.34 11.99
CA ASN A 5 52.97 33.20 12.29
C ASN A 5 51.76 33.22 11.36
N TYR A 6 51.63 32.20 10.50
CA TYR A 6 50.44 31.97 9.72
C TYR A 6 49.44 31.14 10.55
N LEU A 7 48.30 31.75 10.85
CA LEU A 7 47.17 31.10 11.51
C LEU A 7 46.31 30.42 10.43
N PHE A 8 46.37 29.12 10.35
CA PHE A 8 45.44 28.34 9.49
C PHE A 8 44.09 28.23 10.19
N ILE A 9 43.08 28.96 9.68
CA ILE A 9 41.69 28.79 10.09
C ILE A 9 41.07 27.72 9.22
N THR A 10 40.99 26.51 9.74
CA THR A 10 40.19 25.43 9.13
C THR A 10 38.71 25.72 9.36
N ARG A 11 38.03 26.17 8.32
CA ARG A 11 36.57 26.24 8.31
C ARG A 11 36.01 24.83 8.29
N LEU A 12 35.47 24.39 9.41
CA LEU A 12 34.68 23.18 9.53
C LEU A 12 33.28 23.44 8.91
N SER A 13 33.09 23.05 7.64
CA SER A 13 31.80 23.12 7.01
C SER A 13 30.88 22.08 7.67
N ARG A 14 29.97 22.50 8.52
CA ARG A 14 28.88 21.66 9.02
C ARG A 14 27.94 21.41 7.85
N LEU A 15 27.97 20.21 7.30
CA LEU A 15 26.93 19.68 6.43
C LEU A 15 25.68 19.46 7.30
N THR A 16 24.78 20.41 7.26
CA THR A 16 23.42 20.22 7.79
C THR A 16 22.72 19.26 6.84
N GLN A 17 22.73 17.97 7.18
CA GLN A 17 21.80 17.02 6.56
C GLN A 17 20.40 17.44 6.97
N CYS A 18 19.67 18.04 6.05
CA CYS A 18 18.21 18.09 6.14
C CYS A 18 17.71 16.65 6.11
N ALA A 19 17.38 16.10 7.28
CA ALA A 19 16.53 14.92 7.36
C ALA A 19 15.20 15.31 6.69
N GLN A 20 14.98 14.85 5.48
CA GLN A 20 13.66 14.87 4.87
C GLN A 20 12.78 14.00 5.75
N SER A 21 11.99 14.64 6.59
CA SER A 21 10.87 14.01 7.27
C SER A 21 9.96 13.47 6.17
N GLN A 22 9.98 12.16 5.97
CA GLN A 22 8.97 11.49 5.16
C GLN A 22 7.66 11.69 5.92
N ASN A 23 6.88 12.63 5.44
CA ASN A 23 5.55 12.90 5.95
C ASN A 23 4.69 11.68 5.56
N HIS A 24 4.70 10.65 6.40
CA HIS A 24 3.78 9.52 6.28
C HIS A 24 2.39 10.07 6.60
N GLN A 25 1.77 10.63 5.57
CA GLN A 25 0.38 11.03 5.65
C GLN A 25 -0.44 9.77 5.90
N ALA A 26 -1.23 9.79 6.97
CA ALA A 26 -2.12 8.66 7.26
C ALA A 26 -2.99 8.36 6.05
N PRO A 27 -3.22 7.08 5.72
CA PRO A 27 -4.08 6.72 4.60
C PRO A 27 -5.48 7.32 4.79
N TYR A 28 -6.03 7.89 3.74
CA TYR A 28 -7.39 8.42 3.74
C TYR A 28 -8.23 7.73 2.67
N LEU A 29 -9.52 7.63 2.92
CA LEU A 29 -10.47 7.05 1.98
C LEU A 29 -10.80 8.06 0.88
N VAL A 30 -10.80 7.58 -0.37
CA VAL A 30 -11.22 8.37 -1.53
C VAL A 30 -12.72 8.15 -1.75
N GLY A 31 -13.51 9.11 -1.30
CA GLY A 31 -14.96 9.05 -1.37
C GLY A 31 -15.60 8.36 -0.15
N SER A 32 -16.92 8.27 -0.16
CA SER A 32 -17.71 7.59 0.86
C SER A 32 -18.41 6.37 0.25
N CYS A 33 -18.30 5.23 0.89
CA CYS A 33 -19.06 4.03 0.52
C CYS A 33 -19.34 3.19 1.75
N GLU A 34 -20.36 2.34 1.71
CA GLU A 34 -20.61 1.35 2.75
C GLU A 34 -19.49 0.29 2.73
N GLY A 35 -18.79 0.14 3.84
CA GLY A 35 -17.73 -0.86 4.00
C GLY A 35 -16.37 -0.47 3.43
N CYS A 36 -16.18 0.79 3.01
CA CYS A 36 -14.87 1.27 2.57
C CYS A 36 -13.83 1.19 3.70
N GLU A 37 -14.24 1.24 4.95
CA GLU A 37 -13.36 1.14 6.12
C GLU A 37 -12.63 -0.22 6.18
N ALA A 38 -13.16 -1.24 5.52
CA ALA A 38 -12.50 -2.55 5.40
C ALA A 38 -11.09 -2.45 4.78
N ILE A 39 -10.82 -1.40 3.99
CA ILE A 39 -9.48 -1.16 3.45
C ILE A 39 -8.46 -0.94 4.56
N LEU A 40 -8.86 -0.47 5.74
CA LEU A 40 -7.96 -0.20 6.87
C LEU A 40 -7.68 -1.47 7.71
N GLU A 41 -8.38 -2.57 7.46
CA GLU A 41 -8.21 -3.84 8.20
C GLU A 41 -6.95 -4.63 7.79
N TYR A 42 -6.06 -4.08 6.98
CA TYR A 42 -4.77 -4.71 6.72
C TYR A 42 -3.84 -4.70 7.94
N GLY A 43 -4.09 -3.84 8.95
CA GLY A 43 -3.31 -3.76 10.18
C GLY A 43 -1.84 -3.43 9.92
N ASP A 44 -0.93 -4.18 10.55
CA ASP A 44 0.52 -3.99 10.44
C ASP A 44 1.16 -4.76 9.26
N ARG A 45 0.36 -5.32 8.34
CA ARG A 45 0.87 -6.07 7.21
C ARG A 45 1.63 -5.15 6.25
N LYS A 46 2.81 -5.58 5.83
CA LYS A 46 3.50 -4.97 4.71
C LYS A 46 2.74 -5.31 3.43
N LEU A 47 2.30 -4.29 2.71
CA LEU A 47 1.60 -4.46 1.44
C LEU A 47 2.57 -4.33 0.28
N ASP A 48 2.44 -5.24 -0.68
CA ASP A 48 3.17 -5.24 -1.94
C ASP A 48 2.20 -4.99 -3.12
N ALA A 49 2.75 -4.78 -4.31
CA ALA A 49 1.93 -4.56 -5.51
C ALA A 49 1.31 -5.86 -6.06
N VAL A 50 1.69 -6.99 -5.49
CA VAL A 50 1.17 -8.32 -5.86
C VAL A 50 0.64 -9.00 -4.60
N ASP A 51 -0.59 -9.50 -4.68
CA ASP A 51 -1.19 -10.31 -3.61
C ASP A 51 -1.83 -11.58 -4.20
N THR A 52 -1.92 -12.61 -3.37
CA THR A 52 -2.64 -13.84 -3.71
C THR A 52 -3.76 -14.02 -2.69
N LEU A 53 -4.99 -13.98 -3.18
CA LEU A 53 -6.17 -14.12 -2.31
C LEU A 53 -6.20 -15.50 -1.65
N PRO A 54 -6.76 -15.59 -0.44
CA PRO A 54 -7.10 -16.86 0.15
C PRO A 54 -7.94 -17.69 -0.83
N ASP A 55 -7.76 -19.00 -0.79
CA ASP A 55 -8.46 -19.97 -1.66
C ASP A 55 -7.99 -20.02 -3.13
N PHE A 56 -6.95 -19.28 -3.52
CA PHE A 56 -6.39 -19.37 -4.88
C PHE A 56 -5.94 -20.78 -5.28
N SER A 57 -5.51 -21.57 -4.30
CA SER A 57 -5.14 -22.99 -4.50
C SER A 57 -6.32 -23.96 -4.49
N GLY A 58 -7.53 -23.46 -4.19
CA GLY A 58 -8.76 -24.23 -4.17
C GLY A 58 -9.19 -24.72 -5.54
N GLU A 59 -10.31 -25.40 -5.58
CA GLU A 59 -10.91 -25.87 -6.83
C GLU A 59 -11.54 -24.69 -7.60
N GLY A 60 -11.58 -24.80 -8.92
CA GLY A 60 -12.23 -23.83 -9.79
C GLY A 60 -11.31 -23.12 -10.76
N THR A 61 -11.88 -22.18 -11.49
CA THR A 61 -11.15 -21.37 -12.47
C THR A 61 -10.36 -20.28 -11.77
N ARG A 62 -9.05 -20.29 -11.97
CA ARG A 62 -8.16 -19.26 -11.42
C ARG A 62 -8.23 -17.99 -12.22
N LEU A 63 -8.27 -16.88 -11.52
CA LEU A 63 -8.30 -15.54 -12.09
C LEU A 63 -7.01 -14.81 -11.75
N LYS A 64 -6.48 -14.09 -12.73
CA LYS A 64 -5.43 -13.09 -12.52
C LYS A 64 -5.98 -11.74 -12.94
N VAL A 65 -5.93 -10.76 -12.06
CA VAL A 65 -6.30 -9.38 -12.35
C VAL A 65 -5.07 -8.50 -12.21
N THR A 66 -4.81 -7.67 -13.22
CA THR A 66 -3.72 -6.70 -13.21
C THR A 66 -4.20 -5.37 -13.75
N GLY A 67 -3.60 -4.30 -13.31
CA GLY A 67 -3.96 -2.97 -13.77
C GLY A 67 -2.99 -1.89 -13.32
N THR A 68 -3.31 -0.67 -13.70
CA THR A 68 -2.58 0.53 -13.31
C THR A 68 -3.56 1.55 -12.76
N VAL A 69 -3.25 2.07 -11.57
CA VAL A 69 -3.98 3.19 -10.98
C VAL A 69 -3.35 4.49 -11.45
N TYR A 70 -4.18 5.42 -11.85
CA TYR A 70 -3.77 6.77 -12.26
C TYR A 70 -4.27 7.82 -11.27
N GLN A 71 -3.58 8.95 -11.23
CA GLN A 71 -4.05 10.13 -10.53
C GLN A 71 -5.30 10.70 -11.20
N GLY A 72 -5.91 11.72 -10.60
CA GLY A 72 -7.12 12.36 -11.11
C GLY A 72 -7.01 12.95 -12.53
N ASP A 73 -5.81 13.08 -13.07
CA ASP A 73 -5.56 13.49 -14.46
C ASP A 73 -5.73 12.36 -15.48
N GLY A 74 -5.91 11.12 -15.01
CA GLY A 74 -6.08 9.93 -15.84
C GLY A 74 -4.84 9.51 -16.63
N LYS A 75 -3.68 10.06 -16.35
CA LYS A 75 -2.42 9.84 -17.10
C LYS A 75 -1.24 9.54 -16.22
N THR A 76 -1.09 10.26 -15.11
CA THR A 76 0.04 10.08 -14.20
C THR A 76 -0.19 8.85 -13.32
N PRO A 77 0.70 7.83 -13.33
CA PRO A 77 0.58 6.68 -12.46
C PRO A 77 0.55 7.08 -10.98
N ALA A 78 -0.31 6.44 -10.21
CA ALA A 78 -0.45 6.68 -8.77
C ALA A 78 0.26 5.59 -7.97
N ALA A 79 1.44 5.90 -7.43
CA ALA A 79 2.15 5.02 -6.52
C ALA A 79 1.54 5.03 -5.11
N ASP A 80 1.83 3.99 -4.34
CA ASP A 80 1.45 3.85 -2.93
C ASP A 80 -0.06 3.88 -2.64
N VAL A 81 -0.90 3.65 -3.66
CA VAL A 81 -2.35 3.53 -3.48
C VAL A 81 -2.67 2.15 -2.92
N ILE A 82 -3.38 2.12 -1.80
CA ILE A 82 -3.86 0.88 -1.21
C ILE A 82 -5.16 0.49 -1.91
N LEU A 83 -5.20 -0.73 -2.41
CA LEU A 83 -6.36 -1.37 -3.00
C LEU A 83 -6.84 -2.48 -2.06
N TYR A 84 -8.14 -2.51 -1.85
CA TYR A 84 -8.81 -3.60 -1.14
C TYR A 84 -9.70 -4.35 -2.13
N VAL A 85 -9.57 -5.65 -2.15
CA VAL A 85 -10.39 -6.53 -2.99
C VAL A 85 -11.04 -7.61 -2.13
N TYR A 86 -12.26 -7.97 -2.46
CA TYR A 86 -12.94 -9.13 -1.90
C TYR A 86 -13.81 -9.79 -2.96
N HIS A 87 -14.01 -11.09 -2.81
CA HIS A 87 -14.66 -11.91 -3.82
C HIS A 87 -15.57 -12.97 -3.19
N THR A 88 -16.61 -13.38 -3.89
CA THR A 88 -17.44 -14.52 -3.49
C THR A 88 -16.70 -15.84 -3.73
N ASN A 89 -17.12 -16.89 -3.04
CA ASN A 89 -16.78 -18.25 -3.43
C ASN A 89 -17.47 -18.64 -4.76
N GLN A 90 -17.30 -19.88 -5.20
CA GLN A 90 -17.89 -20.39 -6.44
C GLN A 90 -19.43 -20.42 -6.44
N ASP A 91 -20.05 -20.45 -5.26
CA ASP A 91 -21.50 -20.40 -5.09
C ASP A 91 -22.06 -18.96 -5.11
N GLY A 92 -21.20 -17.97 -5.32
CA GLY A 92 -21.58 -16.55 -5.29
C GLY A 92 -21.80 -15.99 -3.89
N ILE A 93 -21.24 -16.62 -2.86
CA ILE A 93 -21.46 -16.28 -1.45
C ILE A 93 -20.17 -15.68 -0.87
N TYR A 94 -20.32 -14.59 -0.13
CA TYR A 94 -19.27 -14.02 0.74
C TYR A 94 -19.20 -14.83 2.05
N ALA A 95 -18.63 -16.03 1.97
CA ALA A 95 -18.56 -16.95 3.11
C ALA A 95 -17.49 -16.47 4.12
N PRO A 96 -17.89 -16.07 5.36
CA PRO A 96 -16.93 -15.69 6.37
C PRO A 96 -16.26 -16.92 7.00
N ALA A 97 -15.04 -16.74 7.54
CA ALA A 97 -14.47 -17.73 8.45
C ALA A 97 -15.29 -17.79 9.77
N ALA A 98 -15.18 -18.90 10.49
CA ALA A 98 -15.97 -19.10 11.72
C ALA A 98 -15.69 -18.07 12.83
N ASP A 99 -14.45 -17.57 12.85
CA ASP A 99 -13.94 -16.56 13.79
C ASP A 99 -13.89 -15.14 13.19
N ALA A 100 -14.58 -14.92 12.06
CA ALA A 100 -14.55 -13.63 11.38
C ALA A 100 -15.10 -12.50 12.24
N GLU A 101 -14.37 -11.39 12.26
CA GLU A 101 -14.74 -10.13 12.91
C GLU A 101 -14.78 -8.98 11.91
N GLY A 102 -15.29 -7.84 12.34
CA GLY A 102 -15.34 -6.63 11.53
C GLY A 102 -16.01 -6.86 10.16
N TRP A 103 -15.43 -6.30 9.13
CA TRP A 103 -15.93 -6.42 7.75
C TRP A 103 -15.75 -7.81 7.16
N ALA A 104 -14.85 -8.67 7.72
CA ALA A 104 -14.73 -10.05 7.28
C ALA A 104 -16.04 -10.83 7.39
N ARG A 105 -16.92 -10.47 8.33
CA ARG A 105 -18.24 -11.10 8.48
C ARG A 105 -19.17 -10.83 7.31
N ARG A 106 -19.00 -9.70 6.61
CA ARG A 106 -19.83 -9.30 5.45
C ARG A 106 -19.15 -9.55 4.13
N HIS A 107 -17.84 -9.30 4.03
CA HIS A 107 -17.07 -9.41 2.80
C HIS A 107 -16.52 -10.83 2.58
N GLY A 108 -16.71 -11.73 3.54
CA GLY A 108 -16.21 -13.10 3.47
C GLY A 108 -14.73 -13.25 3.76
N ALA A 109 -14.23 -14.46 3.60
CA ALA A 109 -12.82 -14.80 3.85
C ALA A 109 -11.90 -14.51 2.64
N ILE A 110 -12.46 -14.50 1.42
CA ILE A 110 -11.67 -14.27 0.19
C ILE A 110 -11.51 -12.77 -0.02
N ARG A 111 -10.50 -12.21 0.60
CA ARG A 111 -10.16 -10.78 0.52
C ARG A 111 -8.68 -10.53 0.67
N GLY A 112 -8.19 -9.44 0.08
CA GLY A 112 -6.78 -9.08 0.10
C GLY A 112 -6.55 -7.59 -0.02
N TRP A 113 -5.30 -7.19 0.24
CA TRP A 113 -4.86 -5.82 0.18
C TRP A 113 -3.54 -5.74 -0.55
N MET A 114 -3.43 -4.84 -1.48
CA MET A 114 -2.20 -4.57 -2.20
C MET A 114 -1.93 -3.07 -2.23
N LYS A 115 -0.69 -2.71 -2.49
CA LYS A 115 -0.26 -1.32 -2.60
C LYS A 115 0.48 -1.13 -3.91
N THR A 116 0.01 -0.21 -4.76
CA THR A 116 0.61 0.02 -6.07
C THR A 116 2.10 0.35 -5.99
N ASN A 117 2.86 -0.12 -6.95
CA ASN A 117 4.28 0.19 -7.10
C ASN A 117 4.51 1.63 -7.64
N ALA A 118 5.78 2.00 -7.86
CA ALA A 118 6.15 3.33 -8.38
C ALA A 118 5.54 3.66 -9.75
N ARG A 119 5.07 2.65 -10.50
CA ARG A 119 4.38 2.82 -11.79
C ARG A 119 2.86 2.71 -11.67
N GLY A 120 2.32 2.74 -10.44
CA GLY A 120 0.89 2.60 -10.21
C GLY A 120 0.33 1.19 -10.45
N GLU A 121 1.17 0.21 -10.70
CA GLU A 121 0.75 -1.13 -11.10
C GLU A 121 0.38 -1.99 -9.89
N TYR A 122 -0.58 -2.89 -10.10
CA TYR A 122 -0.98 -3.93 -9.15
C TYR A 122 -1.34 -5.22 -9.86
N THR A 123 -1.26 -6.33 -9.14
CA THR A 123 -1.73 -7.65 -9.58
C THR A 123 -2.29 -8.42 -8.39
N PHE A 124 -3.39 -9.15 -8.59
CA PHE A 124 -3.82 -10.18 -7.64
C PHE A 124 -4.28 -11.45 -8.35
N TYR A 125 -4.20 -12.54 -7.61
CA TYR A 125 -4.56 -13.88 -8.05
C TYR A 125 -5.66 -14.45 -7.17
#